data_44a24e38f29f2308245735f464d7cde3
#
_entry.id   44a24e38f29f2308245735f464d7cde3
#
_cell.length_a   1.000
_cell.length_b   1.000
_cell.length_c   1.000
_cell.angle_alpha   90.00
_cell.angle_beta   90.00
_cell.angle_gamma   90.00
#
_symmetry.space_group_name_H-M   'P 1'
#
loop_
_entity.id
_entity.type
_entity.pdbx_description
1 polymer ?
#
loop_
_entity_poly.entity_id
_entity_poly.type
_entity_poly.pdbx_seq_one_letter_code
_entity_poly.pdbx_strand_id
1 'polypeptide(L)' 'MCSSDLLSMAEEVIILVAATNKVFLPVEVSEVKKKKLEMLEYFHSAHKDIVDEIEEKQVLTDELKDKIVAAAKEFIER' A
#
# COMPACT_ATOMS: atom_id res chain seq x y z
N MET A 1 -12.43 -3.84 21.66
CA MET A 1 -11.47 -3.94 21.36
C MET A 1 -10.94 -3.27 20.36
N CYS A 2 -10.04 -2.89 20.33
CA CYS A 2 -9.62 -2.14 19.41
C CYS A 2 -8.88 -2.77 18.46
N SER A 3 -9.44 -3.10 17.47
CA SER A 3 -8.76 -3.71 16.45
C SER A 3 -8.38 -2.74 15.39
N SER A 4 -8.49 -1.50 15.68
CA SER A 4 -8.21 -0.52 14.67
C SER A 4 -6.76 -0.55 14.21
N ASP A 5 -5.88 -1.14 14.99
CA ASP A 5 -4.49 -1.22 14.59
C ASP A 5 -4.20 -2.40 13.70
N LEU A 6 -5.17 -3.28 13.50
CA LEU A 6 -4.96 -4.45 12.66
C LEU A 6 -5.21 -4.10 11.21
N LEU A 7 -4.22 -4.38 10.40
CA LEU A 7 -4.35 -4.17 8.96
C LEU A 7 -4.73 -5.49 8.30
N SER A 8 -5.48 -5.40 7.21
CA SER A 8 -5.77 -6.61 6.45
C SER A 8 -4.50 -7.04 5.73
N MET A 9 -4.49 -8.28 5.28
CA MET A 9 -3.32 -8.79 4.61
C MET A 9 -2.93 -7.93 3.42
N ALA A 10 -3.92 -7.52 2.64
CA ALA A 10 -3.65 -6.68 1.48
C ALA A 10 -3.00 -5.36 1.89
N GLU A 11 -3.51 -4.76 2.96
CA GLU A 11 -2.96 -3.50 3.42
C GLU A 11 -1.52 -3.64 3.88
N GLU A 12 -1.23 -4.72 4.60
CA GLU A 12 0.12 -4.97 5.05
C GLU A 12 1.08 -5.16 3.87
N VAL A 13 0.63 -5.91 2.88
CA VAL A 13 1.46 -6.16 1.71
C VAL A 13 1.75 -4.85 0.97
N ILE A 14 0.74 -4.03 0.81
CA ILE A 14 0.90 -2.77 0.11
C ILE A 14 1.92 -1.88 0.82
N ILE A 15 1.78 -1.77 2.14
CA ILE A 15 2.70 -0.95 2.92
C ILE A 15 4.11 -1.52 2.86
N LEU A 16 4.23 -2.82 3.00
CA LEU A 16 5.54 -3.47 2.98
C LEU A 16 6.24 -3.25 1.65
N VAL A 17 5.51 -3.43 0.56
CA VAL A 17 6.10 -3.24 -0.76
C VAL A 17 6.53 -1.78 -0.95
N ALA A 18 5.68 -0.85 -0.55
CA ALA A 18 6.02 0.56 -0.68
C ALA A 18 7.25 0.90 0.16
N ALA A 19 7.32 0.37 1.37
CA ALA A 19 8.44 0.67 2.26
C ALA A 19 9.74 0.07 1.73
N THR A 20 9.70 -1.17 1.28
CA THR A 20 10.92 -1.85 0.83
C THR A 20 11.42 -1.27 -0.49
N ASN A 21 10.54 -0.65 -1.25
CA ASN A 21 10.94 -0.03 -2.52
C ASN A 21 11.17 1.47 -2.36
N LYS A 22 11.25 1.92 -1.12
CA LYS A 22 11.60 3.31 -0.82
C LYS A 22 10.62 4.30 -1.45
N VAL A 23 9.37 3.91 -1.54
CA VAL A 23 8.35 4.80 -2.10
C VAL A 23 8.17 6.01 -1.20
N PHE A 24 8.35 5.82 0.12
CA PHE A 24 8.19 6.91 1.06
C PHE A 24 9.46 7.73 1.27
N LEU A 25 10.48 7.49 0.46
CA LEU A 25 11.74 8.19 0.61
C LEU A 25 11.58 9.71 0.60
N PRO A 26 10.83 10.27 -0.35
CA PRO A 26 10.65 11.72 -0.39
C PRO A 26 9.64 12.23 0.66
N VAL A 27 9.05 11.34 1.41
CA VAL A 27 8.05 11.73 2.42
C VAL A 27 8.74 11.90 3.77
N GLU A 28 8.39 12.94 4.50
CA GLU A 28 8.97 13.17 5.80
C GLU A 28 8.56 12.09 6.77
N VAL A 29 9.44 11.76 7.70
CA VAL A 29 9.17 10.71 8.67
C VAL A 29 7.87 10.97 9.41
N SER A 30 7.63 12.21 9.78
CA SER A 30 6.42 12.52 10.51
C SER A 30 5.17 12.43 9.65
N GLU A 31 5.33 12.45 8.33
CA GLU A 31 4.20 12.39 7.42
C GLU A 31 3.96 10.97 6.91
N VAL A 32 4.92 10.08 7.07
CA VAL A 32 4.81 8.73 6.52
C VAL A 32 3.57 8.02 7.05
N LYS A 33 3.32 8.14 8.34
CA LYS A 33 2.19 7.47 8.94
C LYS A 33 0.88 7.92 8.29
N LYS A 34 0.74 9.22 8.11
CA LYS A 34 -0.45 9.77 7.49
C LYS A 34 -0.54 9.34 6.02
N LYS A 35 0.59 9.41 5.32
CA LYS A 35 0.60 9.01 3.92
C LYS A 35 0.24 7.55 3.74
N LYS A 36 0.67 6.69 4.65
CA LYS A 36 0.32 5.29 4.57
C LYS A 36 -1.19 5.09 4.58
N LEU A 37 -1.85 5.77 5.51
CA LEU A 37 -3.31 5.63 5.60
C LEU A 37 -3.99 6.16 4.36
N GLU A 38 -3.56 7.31 3.88
CA GLU A 38 -4.15 7.88 2.68
C GLU A 38 -3.90 6.99 1.47
N MET A 39 -2.71 6.39 1.40
CA MET A 39 -2.38 5.50 0.31
C MET A 39 -3.28 4.27 0.32
N LEU A 40 -3.55 3.74 1.50
CA LEU A 40 -4.44 2.58 1.59
C LEU A 40 -5.84 2.92 1.10
N GLU A 41 -6.35 4.08 1.46
CA GLU A 41 -7.65 4.52 0.95
C GLU A 41 -7.62 4.69 -0.56
N TYR A 42 -6.52 5.24 -1.06
CA TYR A 42 -6.37 5.41 -2.49
C TYR A 42 -6.42 4.06 -3.20
N PHE A 43 -5.75 3.06 -2.66
CA PHE A 43 -5.77 1.73 -3.25
C PHE A 43 -7.17 1.12 -3.19
N HIS A 44 -7.87 1.31 -2.08
CA HIS A 44 -9.22 0.77 -1.96
C HIS A 44 -10.20 1.42 -2.92
N SER A 45 -9.89 2.62 -3.37
CA SER A 45 -10.79 3.34 -4.25
C SER A 45 -10.34 3.24 -5.71
N ALA A 46 -9.11 3.61 -6.00
CA ALA A 46 -8.63 3.66 -7.36
C ALA A 46 -8.06 2.33 -7.85
N HIS A 47 -7.50 1.55 -6.94
CA HIS A 47 -6.85 0.29 -7.29
C HIS A 47 -7.41 -0.86 -6.48
N LYS A 48 -8.72 -0.89 -6.36
CA LYS A 48 -9.34 -1.96 -5.59
C LYS A 48 -9.03 -3.33 -6.19
N ASP A 49 -8.86 -3.38 -7.50
CA ASP A 49 -8.51 -4.64 -8.15
C ASP A 49 -7.25 -5.24 -7.54
N ILE A 50 -6.26 -4.39 -7.27
CA ILE A 50 -5.02 -4.85 -6.67
C ILE A 50 -5.29 -5.39 -5.27
N VAL A 51 -6.06 -4.66 -4.50
CA VAL A 51 -6.38 -5.07 -3.14
C VAL A 51 -7.10 -6.42 -3.14
N ASP A 52 -8.10 -6.55 -4.00
CA ASP A 52 -8.86 -7.80 -4.08
C ASP A 52 -7.96 -8.95 -4.50
N GLU A 53 -7.09 -8.72 -5.46
CA GLU A 53 -6.20 -9.77 -5.93
C GLU A 53 -5.28 -10.26 -4.82
N ILE A 54 -4.73 -9.34 -4.05
CA ILE A 54 -3.85 -9.71 -2.95
C ILE A 54 -4.60 -10.57 -1.94
N GLU A 55 -5.81 -10.17 -1.60
CA GLU A 55 -6.58 -10.89 -0.60
C GLU A 55 -7.04 -12.24 -1.11
N GLU A 56 -7.35 -12.33 -2.40
CA GLU A 56 -7.81 -13.58 -2.96
C GLU A 56 -6.68 -14.58 -3.09
N LYS A 57 -5.56 -14.15 -3.66
CA LYS A 57 -4.45 -15.05 -3.90
C LYS A 57 -3.57 -15.24 -2.68
N GLN A 58 -3.52 -14.21 -1.84
CA GLN A 58 -2.71 -14.25 -0.61
C GLN A 58 -1.26 -14.53 -0.92
N VAL A 59 -0.80 -14.09 -2.08
CA VAL A 59 0.62 -14.22 -2.44
C VAL A 59 1.02 -12.93 -3.15
N LEU A 60 2.31 -12.64 -3.09
CA LEU A 60 2.84 -11.45 -3.74
C LEU A 60 3.71 -11.90 -4.91
N THR A 61 3.22 -11.67 -6.12
CA THR A 61 3.98 -12.01 -7.31
C THR A 61 4.73 -10.78 -7.79
N ASP A 62 5.69 -11.00 -8.67
CA ASP A 62 6.46 -9.89 -9.23
C ASP A 62 5.54 -8.92 -9.96
N GLU A 63 4.59 -9.47 -10.69
CA GLU A 63 3.64 -8.64 -11.43
C GLU A 63 2.83 -7.78 -10.47
N LEU A 64 2.31 -8.39 -9.43
CA LEU A 64 1.51 -7.68 -8.45
C LEU A 64 2.34 -6.64 -7.72
N LYS A 65 3.57 -6.99 -7.41
CA LYS A 65 4.47 -6.07 -6.73
C LYS A 65 4.72 -4.83 -7.60
N ASP A 66 4.93 -5.03 -8.88
CA ASP A 66 5.14 -3.91 -9.79
C ASP A 66 3.92 -2.99 -9.81
N LYS A 67 2.74 -3.56 -9.83
CA LYS A 67 1.53 -2.76 -9.83
C LYS A 67 1.42 -1.94 -8.55
N ILE A 68 1.73 -2.54 -7.42
CA ILE A 68 1.66 -1.86 -6.15
C ILE A 68 2.67 -0.70 -6.12
N VAL A 69 3.90 -0.97 -6.53
CA VAL A 69 4.94 0.06 -6.51
C VAL A 69 4.56 1.21 -7.43
N ALA A 70 4.10 0.90 -8.63
CA ALA A 70 3.73 1.95 -9.58
C ALA A 70 2.61 2.83 -9.02
N ALA A 71 1.59 2.21 -8.48
CA ALA A 71 0.46 2.97 -7.94
C ALA A 71 0.88 3.78 -6.72
N ALA A 72 1.70 3.19 -5.86
CA ALA A 72 2.16 3.90 -4.67
C ALA A 72 3.01 5.10 -5.03
N LYS A 73 3.91 4.93 -5.98
CA LYS A 73 4.75 6.05 -6.42
C LYS A 73 3.90 7.16 -7.00
N GLU A 74 2.94 6.79 -7.82
CA GLU A 74 2.07 7.78 -8.43
C GLU A 74 1.34 8.58 -7.35
N PHE A 75 0.88 7.89 -6.32
CA PHE A 75 0.19 8.57 -5.23
C PHE A 75 1.12 9.52 -4.50
N ILE A 76 2.33 9.07 -4.21
CA ILE A 76 3.29 9.88 -3.46
C ILE A 76 3.74 11.09 -4.25
N GLU A 77 3.90 10.95 -5.55
CA GLU A 77 4.40 12.03 -6.40
C GLU A 77 3.33 13.03 -6.81
N ARG A 78 2.10 12.83 -6.43
CA ARG A 78 1.03 13.75 -6.82
C ARG A 78 1.18 15.14 -6.28
#